data_c54b8a1d93344d2874b70f61925a1611
#
_entry.id   c54b8a1d93344d2874b70f61925a1611
#
_cell.length_a   1.000
_cell.length_b   1.000
_cell.length_c   1.000
_cell.angle_alpha   90.00
_cell.angle_beta   90.00
_cell.angle_gamma   90.00
#
_symmetry.space_group_name_H-M   'P 1'
#
loop_
_entity.id
_entity.type
_entity.pdbx_description
1 polymer ?
#
loop_
_entity_poly.entity_id
_entity_poly.type
_entity_poly.pdbx_seq_one_letter_code
_entity_poly.pdbx_strand_id
1 'polypeptide(L)'
;MAFAVLVRGPSMVPALRDGDALIVRRGGRKVRAGDIVVARFRSRPDLLVVKRAVRAQDGGWWVHGDNDLVTDDSRAYGVADVIGRVVLRYWPRPGFMLKFRTG
;
A
#
# COMPACT_ATOMS: atom_id res chain seq x y z
N MET A 1 -6.25 6.24 14.87
CA MET A 1 -5.57 7.43 14.37
C MET A 1 -5.44 7.35 12.85
N ALA A 2 -5.60 8.46 12.18
CA ALA A 2 -5.52 8.51 10.72
C ALA A 2 -4.54 9.60 10.28
N PHE A 3 -3.96 9.43 9.10
CA PHE A 3 -3.07 10.42 8.50
C PHE A 3 -3.21 10.36 6.98
N ALA A 4 -2.66 11.37 6.31
CA ALA A 4 -2.76 11.50 4.87
C ALA A 4 -1.41 11.24 4.21
N VAL A 5 -1.44 10.63 3.03
CA VAL A 5 -0.24 10.44 2.21
C VAL A 5 -0.56 10.78 0.76
N LEU A 6 0.49 11.13 0.01
CA LEU A 6 0.42 11.29 -1.44
C LEU A 6 1.12 10.11 -2.11
N VAL A 7 0.46 9.57 -3.13
CA VAL A 7 1.06 8.53 -3.95
C VAL A 7 2.13 9.14 -4.86
N ARG A 8 3.28 8.50 -4.91
CA ARG A 8 4.38 8.88 -5.80
C ARG A 8 4.70 7.71 -6.72
N GLY A 9 4.78 8.02 -8.00
CA GLY A 9 5.17 7.04 -9.02
C GLY A 9 4.04 6.12 -9.45
N PRO A 10 4.34 5.21 -10.40
CA PRO A 10 3.33 4.42 -11.09
C PRO A 10 3.09 3.02 -10.51
N SER A 11 3.70 2.65 -9.39
CA SER A 11 3.70 1.25 -8.94
C SER A 11 2.31 0.69 -8.64
N MET A 12 1.34 1.56 -8.34
CA MET A 12 -0.02 1.13 -7.99
C MET A 12 -1.04 1.38 -9.10
N VAL A 13 -0.59 1.78 -10.29
CA VAL A 13 -1.48 1.92 -11.44
C VAL A 13 -1.99 0.52 -11.82
N PRO A 14 -3.29 0.36 -12.11
CA PRO A 14 -4.30 1.40 -12.29
C PRO A 14 -5.09 1.78 -11.04
N ALA A 15 -4.92 1.07 -9.92
CA ALA A 15 -5.74 1.33 -8.73
C ALA A 15 -5.50 2.73 -8.16
N LEU A 16 -4.24 3.14 -8.08
CA LEU A 16 -3.82 4.46 -7.60
C LEU A 16 -2.81 5.05 -8.57
N ARG A 17 -2.83 6.38 -8.70
CA ARG A 17 -1.95 7.09 -9.61
C ARG A 17 -1.11 8.10 -8.84
N ASP A 18 0.02 8.48 -9.43
CA ASP A 18 0.86 9.55 -8.90
C ASP A 18 0.01 10.79 -8.61
N GLY A 19 0.19 11.36 -7.44
CA GLY A 19 -0.56 12.54 -7.00
C GLY A 19 -1.87 12.23 -6.28
N ASP A 20 -2.32 10.98 -6.25
CA ASP A 20 -3.51 10.63 -5.47
C ASP A 20 -3.24 10.87 -3.99
N ALA A 21 -4.20 11.49 -3.31
CA ALA A 21 -4.14 11.74 -1.88
C ALA A 21 -5.03 10.76 -1.13
N LEU A 22 -4.46 10.12 -0.12
CA LEU A 22 -5.08 8.99 0.56
C LEU A 22 -5.20 9.27 2.05
N ILE A 23 -6.27 8.75 2.64
CA ILE A 23 -6.39 8.66 4.09
C ILE A 23 -5.99 7.25 4.52
N VAL A 24 -5.09 7.20 5.49
CA VAL A 24 -4.52 5.97 6.02
C VAL A 24 -4.89 5.85 7.48
N ARG A 25 -5.36 4.68 7.88
CA ARG A 25 -5.72 4.40 9.27
C ARG A 25 -4.67 3.51 9.93
N ARG A 26 -4.17 3.95 11.07
CA ARG A 26 -3.35 3.13 11.95
C ARG A 26 -4.29 2.46 12.96
N GLY A 27 -4.08 1.17 13.20
CA GLY A 27 -4.96 0.41 14.07
C GLY A 27 -6.26 0.02 13.38
N GLY A 28 -7.29 -0.27 14.16
CA GLY A 28 -8.52 -0.80 13.63
C GLY A 28 -8.41 -2.29 13.33
N ARG A 29 -9.05 -2.76 12.26
CA ARG A 29 -8.97 -4.17 11.91
C ARG A 29 -7.58 -4.54 11.40
N LYS A 30 -7.25 -5.80 11.55
CA LYS A 30 -5.98 -6.32 11.04
C LYS A 30 -5.89 -6.23 9.52
N VAL A 31 -4.67 -6.07 9.04
CA VAL A 31 -4.38 -6.10 7.61
C VAL A 31 -4.69 -7.50 7.06
N ARG A 32 -5.26 -7.52 5.87
CA ARG A 32 -5.58 -8.75 5.14
C ARG A 32 -4.99 -8.69 3.75
N ALA A 33 -4.78 -9.86 3.16
CA ALA A 33 -4.37 -9.94 1.76
C ALA A 33 -5.37 -9.18 0.88
N GLY A 34 -4.86 -8.37 -0.03
CA GLY A 34 -5.66 -7.51 -0.89
C GLY A 34 -5.81 -6.08 -0.39
N ASP A 35 -5.50 -5.79 0.85
CA ASP A 35 -5.52 -4.42 1.35
C ASP A 35 -4.41 -3.59 0.72
N ILE A 36 -4.69 -2.31 0.49
CA ILE A 36 -3.65 -1.35 0.15
C ILE A 36 -3.12 -0.79 1.47
N VAL A 37 -1.80 -0.81 1.62
CA VAL A 37 -1.15 -0.45 2.87
C VAL A 37 -0.03 0.55 2.64
N VAL A 38 0.24 1.35 3.68
CA VAL A 38 1.48 2.12 3.78
C VAL A 38 2.43 1.26 4.59
N ALA A 39 3.62 1.04 4.07
CA ALA A 39 4.57 0.11 4.66
C ALA A 39 5.99 0.61 4.51
N ARG A 40 6.88 0.03 5.30
CA ARG A 40 8.30 0.32 5.27
C ARG A 40 9.06 -1.00 5.14
N PHE A 41 9.92 -1.10 4.14
CA PHE A 41 10.75 -2.30 3.99
C PHE A 41 11.80 -2.36 5.09
N ARG A 42 11.98 -3.53 5.66
CA ARG A 42 13.01 -3.74 6.69
C ARG A 42 14.41 -3.50 6.14
N SER A 43 14.63 -3.86 4.87
CA SER A 43 15.91 -3.64 4.20
C SER A 43 16.13 -2.20 3.76
N ARG A 44 15.08 -1.39 3.72
CA ARG A 44 15.12 0.01 3.31
C ARG A 44 14.25 0.86 4.25
N PRO A 45 14.69 1.05 5.52
CA PRO A 45 13.85 1.73 6.51
C PRO A 45 13.61 3.21 6.22
N ASP A 46 14.39 3.80 5.33
CA ASP A 46 14.21 5.17 4.86
C ASP A 46 13.08 5.32 3.83
N LEU A 47 12.55 4.20 3.33
CA LEU A 47 11.60 4.21 2.23
C LEU A 47 10.21 3.83 2.71
N LEU A 48 9.29 4.79 2.64
CA LEU A 48 7.87 4.59 2.94
C LEU A 48 7.14 4.39 1.61
N VAL A 49 6.37 3.33 1.51
CA VAL A 49 5.73 2.95 0.24
C VAL A 49 4.24 2.68 0.42
N VAL A 50 3.50 2.79 -0.69
CA VAL A 50 2.09 2.40 -0.78
C VAL A 50 2.05 1.19 -1.70
N LYS A 51 1.59 0.06 -1.19
CA LYS A 51 1.60 -1.21 -1.92
C LYS A 51 0.37 -2.04 -1.55
N ARG A 52 0.16 -3.14 -2.29
CA ARG A 52 -0.89 -4.11 -2.01
C ARG A 52 -0.34 -5.24 -1.15
N ALA A 53 -0.99 -5.54 -0.03
CA ALA A 53 -0.62 -6.65 0.83
C ALA A 53 -0.94 -7.97 0.13
N VAL A 54 0.03 -8.87 0.07
CA VAL A 54 -0.11 -10.17 -0.61
C VAL A 54 -0.29 -11.28 0.40
N ARG A 55 0.61 -11.39 1.37
CA ARG A 55 0.55 -12.42 2.42
C ARG A 55 1.34 -11.99 3.64
N ALA A 56 0.95 -12.49 4.78
CA ALA A 56 1.74 -12.33 6.01
C ALA A 56 3.01 -13.17 5.91
N GLN A 57 4.13 -12.62 6.35
CA GLN A 57 5.41 -13.30 6.29
C GLN A 57 6.36 -12.71 7.32
N ASP A 58 6.96 -13.59 8.12
CA ASP A 58 8.00 -13.21 9.10
C ASP A 58 7.60 -12.06 10.02
N GLY A 59 6.36 -12.06 10.47
CA GLY A 59 5.83 -11.02 11.36
C GLY A 59 5.49 -9.72 10.67
N GLY A 60 5.70 -9.62 9.38
CA GLY A 60 5.34 -8.49 8.54
C GLY A 60 4.51 -8.93 7.36
N TRP A 61 4.71 -8.26 6.22
CA TRP A 61 3.92 -8.52 5.03
C TRP A 61 4.79 -8.53 3.78
N TRP A 62 4.46 -9.46 2.90
CA TRP A 62 4.93 -9.43 1.52
C TRP A 62 3.98 -8.54 0.73
N VAL A 63 4.51 -7.52 0.07
CA VAL A 63 3.70 -6.52 -0.62
C VAL A 63 4.13 -6.39 -2.06
N HIS A 64 3.17 -6.13 -2.95
CA HIS A 64 3.41 -5.91 -4.37
C HIS A 64 2.79 -4.59 -4.82
N GLY A 65 3.38 -3.97 -5.83
CA GLY A 65 2.71 -2.95 -6.61
C GLY A 65 1.70 -3.59 -7.56
N ASP A 66 0.63 -2.88 -7.86
CA ASP A 66 -0.39 -3.36 -8.82
C ASP A 66 0.10 -3.29 -10.27
N ASN A 67 1.11 -2.47 -10.53
CA ASN A 67 1.68 -2.31 -11.87
C ASN A 67 2.77 -3.36 -12.08
N ASP A 68 2.50 -4.33 -12.94
CA ASP A 68 3.44 -5.42 -13.20
C ASP A 68 4.73 -4.97 -13.88
N LEU A 69 4.76 -3.77 -14.42
CA LEU A 69 5.96 -3.21 -15.03
C LEU A 69 6.92 -2.62 -13.99
N VAL A 70 6.49 -2.49 -12.74
CA VAL A 70 7.29 -1.92 -11.65
C VAL A 70 7.42 -2.97 -10.55
N THR A 71 8.66 -3.37 -10.27
CA THR A 71 8.93 -4.43 -9.29
C THR A 71 9.66 -3.91 -8.05
N ASP A 72 9.57 -2.60 -7.78
CA ASP A 72 10.15 -1.97 -6.58
C ASP A 72 9.27 -2.24 -5.37
N ASP A 73 9.17 -3.50 -4.98
CA ASP A 73 8.34 -3.96 -3.87
C ASP A 73 9.04 -5.12 -3.18
N SER A 74 8.29 -6.00 -2.50
CA SER A 74 8.89 -7.11 -1.76
C SER A 74 9.72 -8.03 -2.65
N ARG A 75 9.44 -8.09 -3.94
CA ARG A 75 10.26 -8.86 -4.87
C ARG A 75 11.71 -8.37 -4.95
N ALA A 76 11.91 -7.07 -4.69
CA ALA A 76 13.24 -6.46 -4.66
C ALA A 76 13.78 -6.31 -3.23
N TYR A 77 12.91 -5.99 -2.26
CA TYR A 77 13.34 -5.54 -0.94
C TYR A 77 12.96 -6.48 0.20
N GLY A 78 12.15 -7.50 -0.06
CA GLY A 78 11.73 -8.45 0.98
C GLY A 78 10.57 -7.95 1.81
N VAL A 79 10.49 -8.43 3.04
CA VAL A 79 9.35 -8.20 3.94
C VAL A 79 9.27 -6.74 4.35
N ALA A 80 8.04 -6.24 4.47
CA ALA A 80 7.74 -4.89 4.93
C ALA A 80 6.93 -4.94 6.23
N ASP A 81 7.10 -3.90 7.04
CA ASP A 81 6.26 -3.68 8.20
C ASP A 81 5.19 -2.65 7.85
N VAL A 82 3.94 -3.00 8.12
CA VAL A 82 2.81 -2.14 7.78
C VAL A 82 2.68 -1.03 8.82
N ILE A 83 2.59 0.20 8.32
CA ILE A 83 2.34 1.38 9.15
C ILE A 83 0.84 1.63 9.30
N GLY A 84 0.09 1.44 8.21
CA GLY A 84 -1.34 1.65 8.23
C GLY A 84 -2.01 1.12 6.99
N ARG A 85 -3.33 1.05 7.03
CA ARG A 85 -4.18 0.57 5.95
C ARG A 85 -4.82 1.75 5.24
N VAL A 86 -4.75 1.79 3.92
CA VAL A 86 -5.39 2.85 3.13
C VAL A 86 -6.90 2.62 3.15
N VAL A 87 -7.65 3.63 3.55
CA VAL A 87 -9.10 3.55 3.70
C VAL A 87 -9.81 4.15 2.51
N LEU A 88 -9.37 5.32 2.07
CA LEU A 88 -9.99 5.99 0.93
C LEU A 88 -9.00 6.92 0.25
N ARG A 89 -9.30 7.21 -1.02
CA ARG A 89 -8.70 8.30 -1.75
C ARG A 89 -9.63 9.51 -1.65
N TYR A 90 -9.11 10.66 -1.30
CA TYR A 90 -9.93 11.87 -1.20
C TYR A 90 -9.62 12.91 -2.28
N TRP A 91 -8.55 12.73 -3.04
CA TRP A 91 -8.15 13.65 -4.11
C TRP A 91 -7.41 12.85 -5.17
N PRO A 92 -7.55 13.15 -6.46
CA PRO A 92 -8.46 14.14 -7.05
C PRO A 92 -9.90 13.65 -7.12
N ARG A 93 -10.13 12.34 -7.00
CA ARG A 93 -11.47 11.74 -7.06
C ARG A 93 -11.71 10.90 -5.82
N PRO A 94 -12.71 11.25 -4.99
CA PRO A 94 -13.00 10.45 -3.80
C PRO A 94 -13.38 9.02 -4.16
N GLY A 95 -12.95 8.08 -3.34
CA GLY A 95 -13.29 6.68 -3.50
C GLY A 95 -12.77 5.85 -2.35
N PHE A 96 -13.55 4.85 -1.93
CA PHE A 96 -13.11 3.92 -0.91
C PHE A 96 -12.23 2.83 -1.53
N MET A 97 -11.24 2.40 -0.78
CA MET A 97 -10.36 1.33 -1.22
C MET A 97 -10.98 -0.01 -0.85
N LEU A 98 -11.33 -0.77 -1.86
CA LEU A 98 -11.86 -2.11 -1.66
C LEU A 98 -10.71 -3.11 -1.56
N LYS A 99 -10.91 -4.14 -0.75
CA LYS A 99 -9.89 -5.13 -0.51
C LYS A 99 -9.60 -5.98 -1.74
N PHE A 100 -10.61 -6.25 -2.53
CA PHE A 100 -10.47 -7.10 -3.71
C PHE A 100 -10.85 -6.32 -4.96
N ARG A 101 -10.42 -6.84 -6.09
CA ARG A 101 -10.79 -6.28 -7.38
C ARG A 101 -11.40 -7.37 -8.23
N THR A 102 -12.36 -6.95 -9.02
CA THR A 102 -12.93 -7.81 -10.05
C THR A 102 -12.14 -7.65 -11.34
N GLY A 103 -12.01 -8.67 -12.04
CA GLY A 103 -11.43 -8.61 -13.38
C GLY A 103 -10.02 -8.93 -13.42
#